data_64dead5cdedf1385ea1d86319eb6aa2a
#
_entry.id   64dead5cdedf1385ea1d86319eb6aa2a
#
_cell.length_a   1.000
_cell.length_b   1.000
_cell.length_c   1.000
_cell.angle_alpha   90.00
_cell.angle_beta   90.00
_cell.angle_gamma   90.00
#
_symmetry.space_group_name_H-M   'P 1'
#
loop_
_entity.id
_entity.type
_entity.pdbx_description
1 polymer ?
#
loop_
_entity_poly.entity_id
_entity_poly.type
_entity_poly.pdbx_seq_one_letter_code
_entity_poly.pdbx_strand_id
1 'polypeptide(L)'
;MKKLGKLLFITSLLLCFFIPRGWTQTQSKNQPDSIELKLKEIYTKREVMIPMRDGIKLYTAVYEPKDNSRQHPILMHRSPYSCSPYGEGFDRHFRTNLKNYIEHRYIIVFQDVRGRHKSEGIFIQVRPLNKNKKGKKDKKNIDEATDTYDTIEWLIHNTYNNGNVGTWGISYDD
;
A
#
# COMPACT_ATOMS: atom_id res chain seq x y z
N MET A 1 88.70 -16.70 29.68
CA MET A 1 88.11 -15.32 29.54
C MET A 1 86.78 -15.44 28.84
N LYS A 2 85.67 -15.38 29.58
CA LYS A 2 84.29 -15.54 29.08
C LYS A 2 83.70 -14.19 28.91
N LYS A 3 83.28 -13.82 27.67
CA LYS A 3 82.50 -12.60 27.39
C LYS A 3 81.02 -12.92 27.55
N LEU A 4 80.35 -12.19 28.43
CA LEU A 4 78.93 -12.26 28.72
C LEU A 4 78.19 -11.41 27.70
N GLY A 5 77.38 -12.03 26.83
CA GLY A 5 76.51 -11.31 25.91
C GLY A 5 75.23 -10.88 26.63
N LYS A 6 74.93 -9.58 26.58
CA LYS A 6 73.67 -8.99 27.08
C LYS A 6 72.56 -9.25 26.10
N LEU A 7 71.52 -9.98 26.51
CA LEU A 7 70.28 -10.21 25.81
C LEU A 7 69.34 -9.06 26.12
N LEU A 8 69.04 -8.24 25.11
CA LEU A 8 68.08 -7.18 25.22
C LEU A 8 66.69 -7.77 24.91
N PHE A 9 65.78 -7.83 25.90
CA PHE A 9 64.41 -8.13 25.73
C PHE A 9 63.68 -6.81 25.30
N ILE A 10 63.25 -6.78 24.04
CA ILE A 10 62.34 -5.73 23.55
C ILE A 10 60.92 -6.21 23.82
N THR A 11 60.28 -5.69 24.87
CA THR A 11 58.86 -5.88 25.13
C THR A 11 58.06 -4.96 24.21
N SER A 12 57.53 -5.55 23.13
CA SER A 12 56.57 -4.88 22.27
C SER A 12 55.21 -4.73 22.98
N LEU A 13 54.91 -3.50 23.39
CA LEU A 13 53.61 -3.14 23.99
C LEU A 13 52.59 -2.99 22.88
N LEU A 14 51.77 -4.03 22.66
CA LEU A 14 50.62 -3.96 21.77
C LEU A 14 49.52 -3.08 22.42
N LEU A 15 49.42 -1.83 22.02
CA LEU A 15 48.28 -0.99 22.34
C LEU A 15 47.07 -1.45 21.48
N CYS A 16 46.22 -2.25 22.06
CA CYS A 16 44.89 -2.53 21.49
C CYS A 16 44.05 -1.25 21.57
N PHE A 17 43.93 -0.54 20.49
CA PHE A 17 42.91 0.52 20.36
C PHE A 17 41.52 -0.13 20.40
N PHE A 18 40.87 -0.06 21.55
CA PHE A 18 39.45 -0.30 21.67
C PHE A 18 38.71 0.85 20.95
N ILE A 19 38.30 0.63 19.69
CA ILE A 19 37.35 1.47 19.00
C ILE A 19 35.99 1.08 19.55
N PRO A 20 35.26 1.97 20.25
CA PRO A 20 33.90 1.68 20.66
C PRO A 20 33.01 1.58 19.40
N ARG A 21 32.69 0.33 18.96
CA ARG A 21 31.64 0.06 18.01
C ARG A 21 30.32 0.27 18.70
N GLY A 22 29.79 1.47 18.59
CA GLY A 22 28.53 1.78 19.27
C GLY A 22 27.88 3.06 18.83
N TRP A 23 27.89 3.36 17.53
CA TRP A 23 26.93 4.31 16.99
C TRP A 23 26.01 3.57 16.01
N THR A 24 25.19 2.70 16.55
CA THR A 24 23.97 2.29 15.90
C THR A 24 23.10 3.55 15.83
N GLN A 25 23.05 4.20 14.68
CA GLN A 25 22.00 5.17 14.41
C GLN A 25 20.68 4.41 14.48
N THR A 26 20.03 4.48 15.63
CA THR A 26 18.62 4.13 15.76
C THR A 26 17.88 5.16 14.94
N GLN A 27 17.62 4.87 13.66
CA GLN A 27 16.66 5.65 12.89
C GLN A 27 15.35 5.58 13.65
N SER A 28 14.95 6.73 14.19
CA SER A 28 13.67 6.93 14.82
C SER A 28 12.59 6.53 13.80
N LYS A 29 11.91 5.40 14.03
CA LYS A 29 10.84 4.84 13.19
C LYS A 29 9.59 5.72 13.12
N ASN A 30 9.58 6.92 13.72
CA ASN A 30 8.38 7.71 13.94
C ASN A 30 8.39 9.12 13.36
N GLN A 31 9.38 9.49 12.52
CA GLN A 31 9.23 10.72 11.75
C GLN A 31 8.53 10.40 10.43
N PRO A 32 7.37 11.03 10.13
CA PRO A 32 6.73 10.87 8.83
C PRO A 32 7.73 11.33 7.75
N ASP A 33 7.87 10.52 6.71
CA ASP A 33 8.69 10.82 5.56
C ASP A 33 8.21 12.13 4.91
N SER A 34 9.15 12.95 4.46
CA SER A 34 8.85 14.24 3.81
C SER A 34 7.90 14.10 2.60
N ILE A 35 7.90 12.95 1.94
CA ILE A 35 6.97 12.62 0.84
C ILE A 35 5.56 12.40 1.41
N GLU A 36 5.43 11.65 2.49
CA GLU A 36 4.13 11.39 3.11
C GLU A 36 3.49 12.68 3.64
N LEU A 37 4.27 13.59 4.22
CA LEU A 37 3.77 14.91 4.63
C LEU A 37 3.20 15.68 3.44
N LYS A 38 3.92 15.74 2.31
CA LYS A 38 3.43 16.38 1.08
C LYS A 38 2.18 15.71 0.54
N LEU A 39 2.07 14.38 0.60
CA LEU A 39 0.88 13.67 0.17
C LEU A 39 -0.32 14.01 1.06
N LYS A 40 -0.13 14.11 2.37
CA LYS A 40 -1.18 14.53 3.33
C LYS A 40 -1.64 15.98 3.13
N GLU A 41 -0.80 16.84 2.57
CA GLU A 41 -1.23 18.19 2.16
C GLU A 41 -2.18 18.16 0.95
N ILE A 42 -1.99 17.21 0.04
CA ILE A 42 -2.70 17.11 -1.24
C ILE A 42 -3.94 16.22 -1.17
N TYR A 43 -3.86 15.14 -0.38
CA TYR A 43 -4.87 14.09 -0.30
C TYR A 43 -5.45 13.92 1.10
N THR A 44 -6.71 13.55 1.14
CA THR A 44 -7.37 12.98 2.33
C THR A 44 -7.51 11.48 2.13
N LYS A 45 -7.08 10.67 3.11
CA LYS A 45 -7.32 9.23 3.12
C LYS A 45 -8.60 8.91 3.88
N ARG A 46 -9.43 8.03 3.29
CA ARG A 46 -10.63 7.48 3.92
C ARG A 46 -10.61 5.96 3.77
N GLU A 47 -10.81 5.25 4.87
CA GLU A 47 -10.97 3.79 4.88
C GLU A 47 -12.45 3.44 5.01
N VAL A 48 -12.95 2.59 4.13
CA VAL A 48 -14.35 2.21 4.06
C VAL A 48 -14.52 0.72 3.82
N MET A 49 -15.64 0.17 4.28
CA MET A 49 -16.07 -1.19 3.99
C MET A 49 -17.18 -1.12 2.94
N ILE A 50 -16.84 -1.33 1.68
CA ILE A 50 -17.78 -1.24 0.55
C ILE A 50 -18.65 -2.49 0.50
N PRO A 51 -19.99 -2.38 0.58
CA PRO A 51 -20.88 -3.54 0.51
C PRO A 51 -20.99 -4.06 -0.93
N MET A 52 -20.77 -5.34 -1.10
CA MET A 52 -21.02 -6.07 -2.34
C MET A 52 -22.51 -6.50 -2.42
N ARG A 53 -22.97 -6.91 -3.59
CA ARG A 53 -24.36 -7.33 -3.85
C ARG A 53 -24.88 -8.47 -2.96
N ASP A 54 -23.99 -9.31 -2.46
CA ASP A 54 -24.29 -10.43 -1.55
C ASP A 54 -24.23 -10.06 -0.06
N GLY A 55 -23.89 -8.79 0.25
CA GLY A 55 -23.82 -8.27 1.60
C GLY A 55 -22.43 -8.36 2.26
N ILE A 56 -21.48 -9.07 1.63
CA ILE A 56 -20.07 -9.08 2.07
C ILE A 56 -19.48 -7.69 1.85
N LYS A 57 -18.58 -7.26 2.75
CA LYS A 57 -17.95 -5.94 2.66
C LYS A 57 -16.47 -6.06 2.35
N LEU A 58 -16.01 -5.25 1.38
CA LEU A 58 -14.60 -5.21 1.00
C LEU A 58 -13.94 -3.95 1.56
N TYR A 59 -12.81 -4.15 2.25
CA TYR A 59 -12.00 -3.05 2.75
C TYR A 59 -11.39 -2.27 1.60
N THR A 60 -11.56 -0.95 1.63
CA THR A 60 -11.10 -0.06 0.58
C THR A 60 -10.52 1.21 1.19
N ALA A 61 -9.28 1.53 0.81
CA ALA A 61 -8.65 2.80 1.12
C ALA A 61 -8.82 3.74 -0.08
N VAL A 62 -9.50 4.87 0.14
CA VAL A 62 -9.77 5.90 -0.87
C VAL A 62 -8.96 7.14 -0.52
N TYR A 63 -8.10 7.56 -1.44
CA TYR A 63 -7.30 8.77 -1.33
C TYR A 63 -7.88 9.81 -2.29
N GLU A 64 -8.55 10.81 -1.74
CA GLU A 64 -9.22 11.85 -2.50
C GLU A 64 -8.39 13.14 -2.51
N PRO A 65 -8.18 13.77 -3.67
CA PRO A 65 -7.57 15.11 -3.72
C PRO A 65 -8.37 16.10 -2.88
N LYS A 66 -7.68 16.97 -2.15
CA LYS A 66 -8.31 18.07 -1.39
C LYS A 66 -8.78 19.22 -2.30
N ASP A 67 -8.34 19.21 -3.56
CA ASP A 67 -8.75 20.17 -4.56
C ASP A 67 -10.17 19.85 -5.04
N ASN A 68 -11.13 20.71 -4.70
CA ASN A 68 -12.53 20.59 -5.09
C ASN A 68 -12.87 21.54 -6.27
N SER A 69 -11.90 22.12 -6.97
CA SER A 69 -12.11 23.01 -8.12
C SER A 69 -12.66 22.27 -9.35
N ARG A 70 -12.45 20.95 -9.41
CA ARG A 70 -12.90 20.07 -10.50
C ARG A 70 -13.14 18.66 -9.99
N GLN A 71 -13.93 17.90 -10.74
CA GLN A 71 -14.09 16.45 -10.54
C GLN A 71 -12.85 15.70 -11.05
N HIS A 72 -12.51 14.58 -10.37
CA HIS A 72 -11.28 13.83 -10.60
C HIS A 72 -11.55 12.44 -11.17
N PRO A 73 -10.71 11.92 -12.07
CA PRO A 73 -10.78 10.53 -12.49
C PRO A 73 -10.33 9.60 -11.35
N ILE A 74 -10.83 8.37 -11.35
CA ILE A 74 -10.50 7.33 -10.38
C ILE A 74 -9.47 6.38 -10.99
N LEU A 75 -8.44 6.03 -10.21
CA LEU A 75 -7.50 4.94 -10.51
C LEU A 75 -7.57 3.91 -9.38
N MET A 76 -8.04 2.70 -9.69
CA MET A 76 -8.28 1.64 -8.72
C MET A 76 -7.28 0.50 -8.85
N HIS A 77 -6.79 0.03 -7.71
CA HIS A 77 -5.96 -1.16 -7.56
C HIS A 77 -6.64 -2.14 -6.61
N ARG A 78 -6.88 -3.35 -7.06
CA ARG A 78 -7.43 -4.44 -6.25
C ARG A 78 -6.37 -5.52 -6.10
N SER A 79 -6.11 -5.96 -4.88
CA SER A 79 -4.97 -6.82 -4.62
C SER A 79 -5.25 -7.90 -3.57
N PRO A 80 -4.77 -9.14 -3.76
CA PRO A 80 -4.71 -10.14 -2.71
C PRO A 80 -3.52 -9.96 -1.77
N TYR A 81 -2.61 -9.01 -2.05
CA TYR A 81 -1.34 -8.83 -1.33
C TYR A 81 -1.39 -7.80 -0.20
N SER A 82 -2.50 -7.15 0.03
CA SER A 82 -2.72 -6.10 1.05
C SER A 82 -2.62 -4.67 0.53
N CYS A 83 -3.59 -3.86 0.93
CA CYS A 83 -3.55 -2.39 0.76
C CYS A 83 -2.96 -1.68 1.98
N SER A 84 -2.09 -2.33 2.75
CA SER A 84 -1.38 -1.68 3.86
C SER A 84 -0.52 -0.50 3.35
N PRO A 85 -0.28 0.53 4.19
CA PRO A 85 -0.59 0.63 5.60
C PRO A 85 -2.07 0.96 5.87
N TYR A 86 -2.64 0.30 6.88
CA TYR A 86 -3.95 0.64 7.40
C TYR A 86 -3.85 1.84 8.35
N GLY A 87 -4.95 2.60 8.50
CA GLY A 87 -4.95 3.84 9.27
C GLY A 87 -4.34 5.01 8.49
N GLU A 88 -3.62 5.88 9.16
CA GLU A 88 -3.19 7.18 8.65
C GLU A 88 -2.08 7.17 7.59
N GLY A 89 -1.39 6.05 7.38
CA GLY A 89 -0.27 5.95 6.45
C GLY A 89 -0.71 5.91 4.98
N PHE A 90 0.20 6.30 4.07
CA PHE A 90 0.01 6.23 2.63
C PHE A 90 0.68 5.00 2.05
N ASP A 91 0.04 4.37 1.05
CA ASP A 91 0.57 3.21 0.36
C ASP A 91 1.91 3.50 -0.33
N ARG A 92 2.79 2.48 -0.36
CA ARG A 92 4.14 2.58 -0.95
C ARG A 92 4.11 2.99 -2.43
N HIS A 93 3.08 2.61 -3.18
CA HIS A 93 2.95 2.93 -4.61
C HIS A 93 2.85 4.42 -4.89
N PHE A 94 2.44 5.24 -3.91
CA PHE A 94 2.51 6.69 -4.01
C PHE A 94 3.94 7.20 -4.24
N ARG A 95 4.97 6.45 -3.83
CA ARG A 95 6.39 6.80 -3.98
C ARG A 95 7.01 6.28 -5.27
N THR A 96 6.35 5.37 -5.95
CA THR A 96 6.91 4.65 -7.11
C THR A 96 6.07 4.84 -8.37
N ASN A 97 4.97 4.14 -8.47
CA ASN A 97 4.23 3.96 -9.72
C ASN A 97 3.18 5.06 -9.98
N LEU A 98 2.81 5.84 -8.96
CA LEU A 98 1.66 6.75 -9.04
C LEU A 98 2.02 8.22 -9.27
N LYS A 99 3.30 8.58 -9.46
CA LYS A 99 3.75 9.96 -9.55
C LYS A 99 2.91 10.79 -10.55
N ASN A 100 2.76 10.31 -11.78
CA ASN A 100 2.00 11.02 -12.82
C ASN A 100 0.52 11.18 -12.44
N TYR A 101 -0.08 10.17 -11.83
CA TYR A 101 -1.48 10.22 -11.41
C TYR A 101 -1.71 11.19 -10.24
N ILE A 102 -0.72 11.30 -9.33
CA ILE A 102 -0.70 12.30 -8.25
C ILE A 102 -0.64 13.73 -8.82
N GLU A 103 0.24 13.97 -9.78
CA GLU A 103 0.38 15.27 -10.47
C GLU A 103 -0.93 15.69 -11.15
N HIS A 104 -1.68 14.73 -11.72
CA HIS A 104 -2.96 14.97 -12.36
C HIS A 104 -4.17 14.86 -11.41
N ARG A 105 -3.93 14.69 -10.09
CA ARG A 105 -4.97 14.66 -9.06
C ARG A 105 -6.02 13.56 -9.26
N TYR A 106 -5.59 12.34 -9.57
CA TYR A 106 -6.49 11.20 -9.57
C TYR A 106 -6.97 10.87 -8.15
N ILE A 107 -8.22 10.42 -8.02
CA ILE A 107 -8.65 9.68 -6.83
C ILE A 107 -7.98 8.31 -6.90
N ILE A 108 -7.14 8.00 -5.93
CA ILE A 108 -6.42 6.72 -5.87
C ILE A 108 -7.15 5.79 -4.92
N VAL A 109 -7.40 4.56 -5.37
CA VAL A 109 -8.17 3.57 -4.61
C VAL A 109 -7.37 2.28 -4.51
N PHE A 110 -7.23 1.76 -3.30
CA PHE A 110 -6.70 0.43 -3.04
C PHE A 110 -7.74 -0.41 -2.32
N GLN A 111 -7.98 -1.63 -2.79
CA GLN A 111 -8.94 -2.54 -2.21
C GLN A 111 -8.33 -3.92 -1.94
N ASP A 112 -8.49 -4.43 -0.73
CA ASP A 112 -8.26 -5.82 -0.42
C ASP A 112 -9.33 -6.65 -1.11
N VAL A 113 -8.96 -7.65 -1.94
CA VAL A 113 -9.94 -8.53 -2.59
C VAL A 113 -10.67 -9.40 -1.56
N ARG A 114 -11.82 -9.91 -1.95
CA ARG A 114 -12.70 -10.75 -1.12
C ARG A 114 -11.93 -11.85 -0.37
N GLY A 115 -12.13 -11.95 0.95
CA GLY A 115 -11.52 -12.95 1.81
C GLY A 115 -10.03 -12.77 2.05
N ARG A 116 -9.48 -11.60 1.71
CA ARG A 116 -8.09 -11.26 2.01
C ARG A 116 -8.02 -10.09 2.98
N HIS A 117 -7.02 -10.13 3.88
CA HIS A 117 -6.66 -9.10 4.84
C HIS A 117 -7.86 -8.54 5.62
N LYS A 118 -8.29 -7.31 5.37
CA LYS A 118 -9.43 -6.68 6.05
C LYS A 118 -10.77 -6.86 5.34
N SER A 119 -10.79 -7.49 4.16
CA SER A 119 -12.03 -7.79 3.45
C SER A 119 -12.70 -9.06 3.96
N GLU A 120 -14.01 -9.03 4.02
CA GLU A 120 -14.85 -10.17 4.40
C GLU A 120 -14.97 -11.21 3.28
N GLY A 121 -15.52 -12.37 3.60
CA GLY A 121 -15.83 -13.44 2.65
C GLY A 121 -14.73 -14.50 2.56
N ILE A 122 -14.74 -15.28 1.47
CA ILE A 122 -13.80 -16.37 1.23
C ILE A 122 -12.99 -16.09 -0.01
N PHE A 123 -11.67 -16.10 0.14
CA PHE A 123 -10.75 -15.97 -0.98
C PHE A 123 -10.72 -17.26 -1.81
N ILE A 124 -10.91 -17.13 -3.11
CA ILE A 124 -10.73 -18.20 -4.08
C ILE A 124 -9.74 -17.70 -5.12
N GLN A 125 -8.57 -18.33 -5.18
CA GLN A 125 -7.54 -17.96 -6.13
C GLN A 125 -8.04 -18.17 -7.57
N VAL A 126 -7.89 -17.14 -8.42
CA VAL A 126 -8.38 -17.15 -9.79
C VAL A 126 -9.83 -17.63 -9.86
N ARG A 127 -10.71 -16.95 -9.10
CA ARG A 127 -12.14 -17.29 -9.08
C ARG A 127 -12.71 -17.26 -10.50
N PRO A 128 -13.29 -18.37 -10.99
CA PRO A 128 -13.78 -18.42 -12.36
C PRO A 128 -14.98 -17.47 -12.52
N LEU A 129 -15.08 -16.89 -13.72
CA LEU A 129 -16.23 -16.09 -14.11
C LEU A 129 -17.51 -16.92 -14.03
N ASN A 130 -18.51 -16.42 -13.33
CA ASN A 130 -19.79 -17.07 -13.25
C ASN A 130 -20.57 -16.88 -14.57
N LYS A 131 -20.70 -17.96 -15.34
CA LYS A 131 -21.38 -17.95 -16.66
C LYS A 131 -22.91 -17.88 -16.56
N ASN A 132 -23.49 -18.25 -15.40
CA ASN A 132 -24.95 -18.31 -15.19
C ASN A 132 -25.51 -16.94 -14.76
N LYS A 133 -25.21 -15.88 -15.48
CA LYS A 133 -25.62 -14.51 -15.16
C LYS A 133 -27.12 -14.31 -15.41
N LYS A 134 -27.93 -14.49 -14.39
CA LYS A 134 -29.37 -14.12 -14.40
C LYS A 134 -29.61 -12.61 -14.18
N GLY A 135 -28.68 -11.77 -14.64
CA GLY A 135 -28.76 -10.31 -14.54
C GLY A 135 -27.82 -9.70 -13.48
N LYS A 136 -27.60 -8.38 -13.62
CA LYS A 136 -26.67 -7.59 -12.80
C LYS A 136 -26.99 -7.59 -11.29
N LYS A 137 -28.24 -7.93 -10.92
CA LYS A 137 -28.73 -7.90 -9.52
C LYS A 137 -28.80 -9.27 -8.85
N ASP A 138 -28.31 -10.34 -9.50
CA ASP A 138 -28.34 -11.67 -8.91
C ASP A 138 -27.30 -11.76 -7.79
N LYS A 139 -27.78 -11.74 -6.53
CA LYS A 139 -26.96 -11.84 -5.32
C LYS A 139 -26.11 -13.13 -5.22
N LYS A 140 -26.46 -14.15 -5.99
CA LYS A 140 -25.71 -15.43 -6.05
C LYS A 140 -24.62 -15.41 -7.11
N ASN A 141 -24.59 -14.41 -7.96
CA ASN A 141 -23.61 -14.27 -9.03
C ASN A 141 -22.40 -13.49 -8.51
N ILE A 142 -21.47 -14.19 -7.87
CA ILE A 142 -20.30 -13.61 -7.22
C ILE A 142 -19.05 -14.08 -7.95
N ASP A 143 -18.31 -13.14 -8.49
CA ASP A 143 -16.98 -13.31 -9.09
C ASP A 143 -16.17 -12.01 -8.96
N GLU A 144 -14.91 -12.00 -9.37
CA GLU A 144 -14.07 -10.79 -9.30
C GLU A 144 -14.64 -9.63 -10.13
N ALA A 145 -15.23 -9.93 -11.28
CA ALA A 145 -15.85 -8.91 -12.14
C ALA A 145 -17.07 -8.24 -11.45
N THR A 146 -17.86 -9.01 -10.69
CA THR A 146 -18.99 -8.45 -9.94
C THR A 146 -18.56 -7.64 -8.73
N ASP A 147 -17.52 -8.06 -8.03
CA ASP A 147 -16.95 -7.29 -6.93
C ASP A 147 -16.33 -5.98 -7.44
N THR A 148 -15.64 -6.03 -8.59
CA THR A 148 -15.12 -4.84 -9.26
C THR A 148 -16.24 -3.88 -9.66
N TYR A 149 -17.30 -4.40 -10.29
CA TYR A 149 -18.47 -3.59 -10.68
C TYR A 149 -19.12 -2.91 -9.47
N ASP A 150 -19.41 -3.66 -8.41
CA ASP A 150 -20.08 -3.13 -7.22
C ASP A 150 -19.20 -2.06 -6.54
N THR A 151 -17.87 -2.25 -6.54
CA THR A 151 -16.91 -1.28 -6.04
C THR A 151 -16.92 0.00 -6.86
N ILE A 152 -16.89 -0.10 -8.20
CA ILE A 152 -16.92 1.07 -9.11
C ILE A 152 -18.23 1.85 -8.92
N GLU A 153 -19.37 1.16 -8.90
CA GLU A 153 -20.67 1.80 -8.66
C GLU A 153 -20.68 2.57 -7.33
N TRP A 154 -20.16 1.96 -6.27
CA TRP A 154 -20.08 2.64 -4.99
C TRP A 154 -19.18 3.87 -5.06
N LEU A 155 -18.00 3.77 -5.68
CA LEU A 155 -17.04 4.89 -5.81
C LEU A 155 -17.64 6.06 -6.59
N ILE A 156 -18.32 5.79 -7.71
CA ILE A 156 -18.97 6.83 -8.53
C ILE A 156 -19.98 7.63 -7.71
N HIS A 157 -20.74 6.98 -6.83
CA HIS A 157 -21.76 7.63 -6.01
C HIS A 157 -21.24 8.27 -4.71
N ASN A 158 -20.02 7.94 -4.29
CA ASN A 158 -19.49 8.32 -2.97
C ASN A 158 -18.16 9.09 -2.99
N THR A 159 -17.70 9.54 -4.15
CA THR A 159 -16.49 10.38 -4.30
C THR A 159 -16.76 11.55 -5.25
N TYR A 160 -15.93 12.59 -5.21
CA TYR A 160 -16.06 13.74 -6.11
C TYR A 160 -15.33 13.46 -7.43
N ASN A 161 -15.88 12.53 -8.22
CA ASN A 161 -15.31 12.02 -9.45
C ASN A 161 -16.00 12.51 -10.72
N ASN A 162 -15.33 12.36 -11.87
CA ASN A 162 -15.82 12.74 -13.20
C ASN A 162 -16.41 11.55 -14.00
N GLY A 163 -16.65 10.40 -13.36
CA GLY A 163 -17.18 9.19 -13.99
C GLY A 163 -16.16 8.32 -14.72
N ASN A 164 -14.91 8.78 -14.89
CA ASN A 164 -13.86 7.98 -15.52
C ASN A 164 -13.16 7.11 -14.48
N VAL A 165 -13.13 5.80 -14.71
CA VAL A 165 -12.48 4.83 -13.83
C VAL A 165 -11.49 3.99 -14.63
N GLY A 166 -10.24 3.98 -14.19
CA GLY A 166 -9.20 3.08 -14.68
C GLY A 166 -8.80 2.08 -13.58
N THR A 167 -8.38 0.90 -13.99
CA THR A 167 -7.77 -0.10 -13.10
C THR A 167 -6.32 -0.31 -13.48
N TRP A 168 -5.51 -0.73 -12.53
CA TRP A 168 -4.13 -1.13 -12.76
C TRP A 168 -3.75 -2.25 -11.79
N GLY A 169 -2.75 -3.03 -12.17
CA GLY A 169 -2.23 -4.11 -11.35
C GLY A 169 -0.81 -4.49 -11.73
N ILE A 170 -0.16 -5.26 -10.87
CA ILE A 170 1.18 -5.81 -11.10
C ILE A 170 1.13 -7.29 -10.76
N SER A 171 1.45 -8.18 -11.72
CA SER A 171 1.43 -9.63 -11.53
C SER A 171 0.01 -10.18 -11.33
N TYR A 172 -0.31 -10.70 -10.15
CA TYR A 172 -1.63 -11.27 -9.80
C TYR A 172 -2.65 -10.21 -9.30
N ASP A 173 -2.31 -8.95 -9.35
CA ASP A 173 -3.22 -7.86 -9.04
C ASP A 173 -4.16 -7.61 -10.23
N ASP A 174 -5.43 -7.74 -10.04
CA ASP A 174 -6.47 -7.48 -11.04
C ASP A 174 -7.13 -6.11 -10.84
#